data_e8b7f9435269f3c6556be07a2c5109d0
#
_entry.id   e8b7f9435269f3c6556be07a2c5109d0
#
_cell.length_a   1.000
_cell.length_b   1.000
_cell.length_c   1.000
_cell.angle_alpha   90.00
_cell.angle_beta   90.00
_cell.angle_gamma   90.00
#
_symmetry.space_group_name_H-M   'P 1'
#
loop_
_entity.id
_entity.type
_entity.pdbx_description
1 polymer ?
#
loop_
_entity_poly.entity_id
_entity_poly.type
_entity_poly.pdbx_seq_one_letter_code
_entity_poly.pdbx_strand_id
1 'polypeptide(L)'
;MSERINKYLSAHGVCSRREADRMIQEGRITIDGRIAVMGEMVEDNTIICVDGRKVDNTTPPQVVIAFNKPVGIVCTTTDKQGKNNIVDYIGYKERIYPVGRLDKDSDGLILLTNDGDMMDKLLRSVNGHEKEYIVSVNKPINRDFIKRMLGGIYLKELDRTTRKCVVEKISDRTFRIILTQGLNRQIRRMCAECGYSVTKLTRIRIMNVELGDLKTGEYRELDGKELNTLYEQIYKQIETVNIQADN
;
A
#
# COMPACT_ATOMS: atom_id res chain seq x y z
N MET A 1 -13.76 -12.61 -19.36
CA MET A 1 -12.35 -12.16 -19.56
C MET A 1 -11.40 -13.26 -19.16
N SER A 2 -10.22 -13.36 -19.82
CA SER A 2 -9.22 -14.36 -19.45
C SER A 2 -8.20 -13.77 -18.48
N GLU A 3 -7.93 -14.42 -17.34
CA GLU A 3 -6.93 -14.00 -16.38
C GLU A 3 -6.14 -15.18 -15.80
N ARG A 4 -4.98 -14.89 -15.18
CA ARG A 4 -4.17 -15.94 -14.58
C ARG A 4 -4.87 -16.57 -13.38
N ILE A 5 -4.86 -17.90 -13.27
CA ILE A 5 -5.51 -18.65 -12.21
C ILE A 5 -5.13 -18.19 -10.80
N ASN A 6 -3.87 -17.83 -10.55
CA ASN A 6 -3.43 -17.33 -9.25
C ASN A 6 -4.02 -15.94 -8.93
N LYS A 7 -4.24 -15.08 -9.95
CA LYS A 7 -4.93 -13.80 -9.80
C LYS A 7 -6.41 -14.03 -9.53
N TYR A 8 -7.05 -14.92 -10.31
CA TYR A 8 -8.44 -15.31 -10.12
C TYR A 8 -8.73 -15.78 -8.69
N LEU A 9 -7.98 -16.78 -8.19
CA LEU A 9 -8.14 -17.30 -6.83
C LEU A 9 -7.94 -16.25 -5.75
N SER A 10 -7.01 -15.32 -5.98
CA SER A 10 -6.79 -14.21 -5.04
C SER A 10 -7.94 -13.19 -5.07
N ALA A 11 -8.49 -12.86 -6.22
CA ALA A 11 -9.63 -11.95 -6.37
C ALA A 11 -10.92 -12.51 -5.75
N HIS A 12 -11.11 -13.84 -5.82
CA HIS A 12 -12.24 -14.53 -5.18
C HIS A 12 -12.01 -14.87 -3.69
N GLY A 13 -10.95 -14.31 -3.08
CA GLY A 13 -10.71 -14.44 -1.64
C GLY A 13 -10.21 -15.82 -1.17
N VAL A 14 -9.94 -16.76 -2.09
CA VAL A 14 -9.55 -18.15 -1.78
C VAL A 14 -8.19 -18.21 -1.08
N CYS A 15 -7.15 -17.62 -1.68
CA CYS A 15 -5.78 -17.63 -1.13
C CYS A 15 -4.94 -16.47 -1.69
N SER A 16 -3.67 -16.33 -1.28
CA SER A 16 -2.76 -15.36 -1.93
C SER A 16 -2.27 -15.90 -3.28
N ARG A 17 -1.86 -15.01 -4.19
CA ARG A 17 -1.27 -15.42 -5.48
C ARG A 17 -0.11 -16.40 -5.30
N ARG A 18 0.78 -16.16 -4.32
CA ARG A 18 1.90 -17.06 -4.00
C ARG A 18 1.44 -18.38 -3.41
N GLU A 19 0.39 -18.36 -2.61
CA GLU A 19 -0.22 -19.57 -2.08
C GLU A 19 -0.90 -20.38 -3.18
N ALA A 20 -1.62 -19.72 -4.08
CA ALA A 20 -2.17 -20.37 -5.27
C ALA A 20 -1.09 -21.03 -6.10
N ASP A 21 0.03 -20.34 -6.36
CA ASP A 21 1.17 -20.90 -7.10
C ASP A 21 1.72 -22.17 -6.39
N ARG A 22 1.83 -22.15 -5.05
CA ARG A 22 2.26 -23.33 -4.29
C ARG A 22 1.25 -24.47 -4.40
N MET A 23 -0.04 -24.19 -4.25
CA MET A 23 -1.10 -25.20 -4.36
C MET A 23 -1.18 -25.82 -5.76
N ILE A 24 -0.90 -25.05 -6.81
CA ILE A 24 -0.79 -25.57 -8.19
C ILE A 24 0.38 -26.56 -8.29
N GLN A 25 1.55 -26.20 -7.76
CA GLN A 25 2.73 -27.07 -7.74
C GLN A 25 2.49 -28.37 -6.96
N GLU A 26 1.68 -28.31 -5.90
CA GLU A 26 1.28 -29.47 -5.09
C GLU A 26 0.15 -30.31 -5.74
N GLY A 27 -0.37 -29.90 -6.91
CA GLY A 27 -1.45 -30.61 -7.60
C GLY A 27 -2.82 -30.50 -6.94
N ARG A 28 -3.02 -29.54 -6.05
CA ARG A 28 -4.26 -29.33 -5.25
C ARG A 28 -5.33 -28.54 -5.97
N ILE A 29 -5.01 -27.95 -7.12
CA ILE A 29 -5.95 -27.16 -7.91
C ILE A 29 -6.25 -27.88 -9.22
N THR A 30 -7.54 -27.99 -9.53
CA THR A 30 -8.00 -28.54 -10.81
C THR A 30 -8.82 -27.52 -11.60
N ILE A 31 -8.73 -27.61 -12.91
CA ILE A 31 -9.48 -26.83 -13.90
C ILE A 31 -10.22 -27.80 -14.78
N ASP A 32 -11.55 -27.74 -14.82
CA ASP A 32 -12.42 -28.61 -15.61
C ASP A 32 -12.07 -30.10 -15.42
N GLY A 33 -11.73 -30.49 -14.17
CA GLY A 33 -11.39 -31.86 -13.76
C GLY A 33 -9.94 -32.28 -13.98
N ARG A 34 -9.08 -31.50 -14.63
CA ARG A 34 -7.65 -31.76 -14.80
C ARG A 34 -6.79 -30.91 -13.85
N ILE A 35 -5.60 -31.38 -13.49
CA ILE A 35 -4.66 -30.64 -12.65
C ILE A 35 -4.22 -29.36 -13.38
N ALA A 36 -4.30 -28.23 -12.66
CA ALA A 36 -3.86 -26.93 -13.14
C ALA A 36 -2.34 -26.84 -13.28
N VAL A 37 -1.87 -26.05 -14.24
CA VAL A 37 -0.44 -25.77 -14.44
C VAL A 37 -0.10 -24.31 -14.10
N MET A 38 1.16 -24.05 -13.77
CA MET A 38 1.64 -22.71 -13.44
C MET A 38 1.41 -21.71 -14.57
N GLY A 39 0.84 -20.57 -14.23
CA GLY A 39 0.60 -19.47 -15.18
C GLY A 39 -0.60 -19.67 -16.09
N GLU A 40 -1.38 -20.72 -15.89
CA GLU A 40 -2.55 -21.03 -16.69
C GLU A 40 -3.60 -19.92 -16.64
N MET A 41 -4.28 -19.71 -17.77
CA MET A 41 -5.33 -18.71 -17.93
C MET A 41 -6.69 -19.37 -17.73
N VAL A 42 -7.58 -18.69 -17.03
CA VAL A 42 -8.96 -19.13 -16.76
C VAL A 42 -9.95 -18.06 -17.20
N GLU A 43 -11.15 -18.48 -17.52
CA GLU A 43 -12.28 -17.63 -17.90
C GLU A 43 -13.38 -17.70 -16.83
N ASP A 44 -14.33 -16.78 -16.88
CA ASP A 44 -15.40 -16.64 -15.89
C ASP A 44 -16.28 -17.91 -15.74
N ASN A 45 -16.37 -18.74 -16.76
CA ASN A 45 -17.15 -19.99 -16.78
C ASN A 45 -16.33 -21.24 -16.47
N THR A 46 -15.04 -21.14 -16.22
CA THR A 46 -14.13 -22.24 -15.91
C THR A 46 -14.47 -22.82 -14.53
N ILE A 47 -14.59 -24.16 -14.45
CA ILE A 47 -14.81 -24.84 -13.16
C ILE A 47 -13.46 -25.06 -12.49
N ILE A 48 -13.24 -24.32 -11.40
CA ILE A 48 -12.01 -24.42 -10.60
C ILE A 48 -12.34 -25.11 -9.29
N CYS A 49 -11.53 -26.11 -8.91
CA CYS A 49 -11.62 -26.73 -7.60
C CYS A 49 -10.29 -26.61 -6.87
N VAL A 50 -10.36 -26.42 -5.56
CA VAL A 50 -9.23 -26.39 -4.62
C VAL A 50 -9.47 -27.50 -3.59
N ASP A 51 -8.55 -28.45 -3.46
CA ASP A 51 -8.69 -29.65 -2.61
C ASP A 51 -10.02 -30.40 -2.85
N GLY A 52 -10.43 -30.49 -4.13
CA GLY A 52 -11.69 -31.13 -4.54
C GLY A 52 -12.96 -30.32 -4.30
N ARG A 53 -12.88 -29.12 -3.71
CA ARG A 53 -14.02 -28.24 -3.46
C ARG A 53 -14.10 -27.17 -4.55
N LYS A 54 -15.27 -27.06 -5.19
CA LYS A 54 -15.51 -26.02 -6.20
C LYS A 54 -15.35 -24.62 -5.59
N VAL A 55 -14.60 -23.76 -6.26
CA VAL A 55 -14.48 -22.34 -5.93
C VAL A 55 -15.78 -21.65 -6.31
N ASP A 56 -16.30 -20.81 -5.42
CA ASP A 56 -17.43 -19.94 -5.74
C ASP A 56 -16.96 -18.84 -6.71
N ASN A 57 -17.65 -18.74 -7.84
CA ASN A 57 -17.36 -17.75 -8.88
C ASN A 57 -17.89 -16.33 -8.50
N THR A 58 -18.50 -16.18 -7.33
CA THR A 58 -18.96 -14.88 -6.85
C THR A 58 -17.77 -14.04 -6.40
N THR A 59 -17.46 -12.99 -7.16
CA THR A 59 -16.44 -12.03 -6.75
C THR A 59 -16.96 -11.22 -5.56
N PRO A 60 -16.26 -11.18 -4.42
CA PRO A 60 -16.68 -10.37 -3.28
C PRO A 60 -16.72 -8.89 -3.66
N PRO A 61 -17.63 -8.09 -3.07
CA PRO A 61 -17.68 -6.65 -3.29
C PRO A 61 -16.29 -6.03 -3.06
N GLN A 62 -15.90 -5.13 -3.95
CA GLN A 62 -14.65 -4.38 -3.77
C GLN A 62 -14.78 -3.45 -2.57
N VAL A 63 -13.79 -3.48 -1.70
CA VAL A 63 -13.73 -2.65 -0.51
C VAL A 63 -12.38 -1.95 -0.42
N VAL A 64 -12.41 -0.69 0.01
CA VAL A 64 -11.23 0.07 0.40
C VAL A 64 -11.48 0.64 1.77
N ILE A 65 -10.60 0.36 2.71
CA ILE A 65 -10.67 0.90 4.06
C ILE A 65 -9.50 1.82 4.36
N ALA A 66 -9.78 2.90 5.06
CA ALA A 66 -8.80 3.77 5.70
C ALA A 66 -8.62 3.29 7.14
N PHE A 67 -7.39 3.00 7.53
CA PHE A 67 -7.05 2.54 8.88
C PHE A 67 -6.01 3.46 9.50
N ASN A 68 -6.25 3.89 10.74
CA ASN A 68 -5.27 4.62 11.54
C ASN A 68 -4.37 3.62 12.29
N LYS A 69 -3.28 3.23 11.63
CA LYS A 69 -2.37 2.22 12.15
C LYS A 69 -1.64 2.70 13.42
N PRO A 70 -1.73 2.00 14.54
CA PRO A 70 -0.92 2.29 15.71
C PRO A 70 0.56 1.92 15.50
N VAL A 71 1.45 2.52 16.29
CA VAL A 71 2.84 2.06 16.43
C VAL A 71 2.86 0.61 16.95
N GLY A 72 3.83 -0.18 16.51
CA GLY A 72 3.99 -1.57 16.92
C GLY A 72 3.40 -2.61 15.97
N ILE A 73 2.45 -2.22 15.10
CA ILE A 73 1.82 -3.11 14.11
C ILE A 73 2.64 -3.14 12.82
N VAL A 74 2.82 -4.34 12.25
CA VAL A 74 3.58 -4.58 11.02
C VAL A 74 2.64 -4.71 9.82
N CYS A 75 2.94 -4.02 8.72
CA CYS A 75 2.18 -4.10 7.46
C CYS A 75 2.58 -5.35 6.66
N THR A 76 2.13 -6.53 7.10
CA THR A 76 2.31 -7.82 6.44
C THR A 76 1.03 -8.62 6.49
N THR A 77 0.86 -9.55 5.54
CA THR A 77 -0.23 -10.52 5.50
C THR A 77 0.20 -11.92 5.96
N THR A 78 1.49 -12.10 6.31
CA THR A 78 2.03 -13.41 6.70
C THR A 78 2.33 -13.48 8.19
N ASP A 79 1.96 -14.58 8.79
CA ASP A 79 2.00 -14.87 10.23
C ASP A 79 3.42 -15.18 10.79
N LYS A 80 4.47 -14.98 10.00
CA LYS A 80 5.85 -15.29 10.45
C LYS A 80 6.37 -14.46 11.63
N GLN A 81 5.64 -13.43 12.06
CA GLN A 81 6.03 -12.52 13.15
C GLN A 81 4.97 -12.42 14.28
N GLY A 82 4.03 -13.34 14.36
CA GLY A 82 3.00 -13.39 15.41
C GLY A 82 1.85 -12.41 15.20
N LYS A 83 0.91 -12.36 16.15
CA LYS A 83 -0.38 -11.63 16.12
C LYS A 83 -0.31 -10.10 15.94
N ASN A 84 0.85 -9.53 15.62
CA ASN A 84 1.04 -8.08 15.48
C ASN A 84 1.02 -7.60 14.01
N ASN A 85 0.46 -8.38 13.10
CA ASN A 85 0.26 -7.93 11.73
C ASN A 85 -1.06 -7.15 11.57
N ILE A 86 -1.08 -6.28 10.56
CA ILE A 86 -2.18 -5.34 10.35
C ILE A 86 -3.51 -6.02 10.00
N VAL A 87 -3.48 -7.15 9.30
CA VAL A 87 -4.69 -7.86 8.85
C VAL A 87 -5.37 -8.52 10.04
N ASP A 88 -4.61 -9.22 10.89
CA ASP A 88 -5.13 -9.84 12.11
C ASP A 88 -5.60 -8.80 13.12
N TYR A 89 -4.90 -7.65 13.19
CA TYR A 89 -5.30 -6.55 14.09
C TYR A 89 -6.68 -5.99 13.73
N ILE A 90 -6.96 -5.80 12.43
CA ILE A 90 -8.23 -5.23 11.96
C ILE A 90 -9.35 -6.26 12.05
N GLY A 91 -9.09 -7.53 11.75
CA GLY A 91 -10.08 -8.61 11.77
C GLY A 91 -11.26 -8.36 10.83
N TYR A 92 -11.01 -7.79 9.65
CA TYR A 92 -12.06 -7.50 8.67
C TYR A 92 -12.64 -8.80 8.10
N LYS A 93 -13.94 -8.81 7.79
CA LYS A 93 -14.68 -10.02 7.36
C LYS A 93 -14.19 -10.62 6.04
N GLU A 94 -13.85 -9.75 5.05
CA GLU A 94 -13.28 -10.17 3.78
C GLU A 94 -11.75 -10.15 3.87
N ARG A 95 -11.12 -10.89 2.97
CA ARG A 95 -9.69 -10.90 2.84
C ARG A 95 -9.18 -9.60 2.22
N ILE A 96 -8.54 -8.78 3.02
CA ILE A 96 -7.93 -7.51 2.60
C ILE A 96 -6.42 -7.53 2.77
N TYR A 97 -5.73 -6.63 2.07
CA TYR A 97 -4.28 -6.45 2.18
C TYR A 97 -3.91 -4.97 2.17
N PRO A 98 -2.82 -4.60 2.86
CA PRO A 98 -2.39 -3.21 2.95
C PRO A 98 -1.86 -2.71 1.61
N VAL A 99 -2.29 -1.52 1.21
CA VAL A 99 -1.80 -0.80 0.04
C VAL A 99 -0.47 -0.13 0.40
N GLY A 100 0.61 -0.85 0.17
CA GLY A 100 1.94 -0.45 0.59
C GLY A 100 2.22 -0.71 2.06
N ARG A 101 3.20 0.02 2.57
CA ARG A 101 3.70 -0.19 3.92
C ARG A 101 3.84 1.11 4.69
N LEU A 102 3.66 1.02 6.00
CA LEU A 102 4.08 2.00 6.98
C LEU A 102 4.95 1.27 7.99
N ASP A 103 6.06 1.89 8.39
CA ASP A 103 7.02 1.25 9.30
C ASP A 103 6.36 0.88 10.63
N LYS A 104 6.90 -0.13 11.33
CA LYS A 104 6.41 -0.56 12.64
C LYS A 104 6.41 0.56 13.68
N ASP A 105 7.42 1.43 13.61
CA ASP A 105 7.63 2.60 14.48
C ASP A 105 6.98 3.89 13.97
N SER A 106 6.06 3.80 13.01
CA SER A 106 5.28 4.91 12.44
C SER A 106 3.79 4.64 12.60
N ASP A 107 3.00 5.70 12.73
CA ASP A 107 1.54 5.65 12.88
C ASP A 107 0.81 6.38 11.76
N GLY A 108 -0.52 6.33 11.78
CA GLY A 108 -1.40 7.08 10.91
C GLY A 108 -1.97 6.27 9.75
N LEU A 109 -2.41 6.98 8.72
CA LEU A 109 -3.23 6.45 7.64
C LEU A 109 -2.52 5.39 6.82
N ILE A 110 -3.16 4.25 6.65
CA ILE A 110 -2.86 3.24 5.65
C ILE A 110 -4.17 2.76 5.01
N LEU A 111 -4.15 2.53 3.71
CA LEU A 111 -5.28 1.94 3.01
C LEU A 111 -5.12 0.42 2.97
N LEU A 112 -6.24 -0.31 3.08
CA LEU A 112 -6.30 -1.73 2.81
C LEU A 112 -7.45 -2.00 1.83
N THR A 113 -7.31 -3.03 0.99
CA THR A 113 -8.31 -3.36 -0.03
C THR A 113 -8.24 -4.85 -0.39
N ASN A 114 -9.32 -5.37 -0.99
CA ASN A 114 -9.32 -6.63 -1.71
C ASN A 114 -9.14 -6.44 -3.23
N ASP A 115 -9.09 -5.19 -3.74
CA ASP A 115 -8.82 -4.87 -5.14
C ASP A 115 -7.30 -4.83 -5.43
N GLY A 116 -6.78 -5.93 -5.97
CA GLY A 116 -5.36 -6.05 -6.31
C GLY A 116 -4.92 -5.16 -7.46
N ASP A 117 -5.81 -4.83 -8.40
CA ASP A 117 -5.48 -3.98 -9.55
C ASP A 117 -5.37 -2.51 -9.12
N MET A 118 -6.25 -2.04 -8.28
CA MET A 118 -6.16 -0.71 -7.64
C MET A 118 -4.89 -0.61 -6.81
N MET A 119 -4.59 -1.63 -6.00
CA MET A 119 -3.37 -1.67 -5.18
C MET A 119 -2.10 -1.55 -6.04
N ASP A 120 -1.99 -2.32 -7.11
CA ASP A 120 -0.83 -2.30 -8.01
C ASP A 120 -0.64 -0.91 -8.64
N LYS A 121 -1.72 -0.27 -9.08
CA LYS A 121 -1.69 1.07 -9.67
C LYS A 121 -1.27 2.13 -8.65
N LEU A 122 -1.80 2.07 -7.42
CA LEU A 122 -1.48 3.03 -6.36
C LEU A 122 -0.03 2.89 -5.87
N LEU A 123 0.55 1.70 -5.94
CA LEU A 123 1.92 1.43 -5.47
C LEU A 123 3.02 1.80 -6.47
N ARG A 124 2.72 1.89 -7.74
CA ARG A 124 3.72 2.24 -8.76
C ARG A 124 4.23 3.67 -8.53
N SER A 125 5.50 3.80 -8.14
CA SER A 125 6.12 5.09 -7.83
C SER A 125 6.21 6.04 -9.03
N VAL A 126 6.16 5.50 -10.26
CA VAL A 126 6.13 6.29 -11.48
C VAL A 126 4.89 7.19 -11.57
N ASN A 127 3.78 6.75 -11.00
CA ASN A 127 2.51 7.48 -11.02
C ASN A 127 2.49 8.72 -10.11
N GLY A 128 3.50 8.93 -9.25
CA GLY A 128 3.65 10.16 -8.47
C GLY A 128 2.59 10.41 -7.39
N HIS A 129 1.92 9.36 -6.90
CA HIS A 129 0.87 9.46 -5.87
C HIS A 129 1.38 10.09 -4.57
N GLU A 130 0.75 11.18 -4.17
CA GLU A 130 1.12 11.94 -2.99
C GLU A 130 0.82 11.19 -1.68
N LYS A 131 1.75 11.32 -0.75
CA LYS A 131 1.60 10.91 0.65
C LYS A 131 2.11 12.02 1.55
N GLU A 132 1.32 12.39 2.52
CA GLU A 132 1.57 13.51 3.42
C GLU A 132 1.79 13.05 4.85
N TYR A 133 2.79 13.63 5.50
CA TYR A 133 3.21 13.24 6.83
C TYR A 133 3.43 14.46 7.73
N ILE A 134 3.14 14.27 9.02
CA ILE A 134 3.61 15.15 10.10
C ILE A 134 4.77 14.43 10.79
N VAL A 135 5.89 15.13 10.90
CA VAL A 135 7.15 14.56 11.39
C VAL A 135 7.71 15.42 12.51
N SER A 136 7.98 14.79 13.66
CA SER A 136 8.70 15.44 14.76
C SER A 136 10.13 14.94 14.84
N VAL A 137 11.05 15.83 15.19
CA VAL A 137 12.50 15.56 15.27
C VAL A 137 13.08 15.96 16.63
N ASN A 138 14.25 15.45 16.94
CA ASN A 138 14.92 15.57 18.24
C ASN A 138 15.45 16.97 18.59
N LYS A 139 15.61 17.87 17.61
CA LYS A 139 16.17 19.22 17.81
C LYS A 139 15.47 20.27 16.94
N PRO A 140 15.64 21.59 17.25
CA PRO A 140 15.01 22.65 16.47
C PRO A 140 15.39 22.65 15.00
N ILE A 141 14.39 22.86 14.15
CA ILE A 141 14.51 22.90 12.69
C ILE A 141 14.99 24.27 12.27
N ASN A 142 16.11 24.32 11.55
CA ASN A 142 16.67 25.52 10.97
C ASN A 142 16.36 25.66 9.47
N ARG A 143 16.73 26.80 8.88
CA ARG A 143 16.47 27.09 7.46
C ARG A 143 17.23 26.16 6.52
N ASP A 144 18.44 25.75 6.88
CA ASP A 144 19.24 24.83 6.06
C ASP A 144 18.61 23.45 5.97
N PHE A 145 18.08 22.92 7.07
CA PHE A 145 17.31 21.66 7.06
C PHE A 145 16.17 21.71 6.06
N ILE A 146 15.34 22.76 6.10
CA ILE A 146 14.19 22.90 5.18
C ILE A 146 14.67 22.97 3.72
N LYS A 147 15.70 23.79 3.43
CA LYS A 147 16.25 23.93 2.07
C LYS A 147 16.76 22.60 1.52
N ARG A 148 17.50 21.83 2.32
CA ARG A 148 18.01 20.51 1.93
C ARG A 148 16.89 19.52 1.68
N MET A 149 15.92 19.43 2.59
CA MET A 149 14.78 18.53 2.46
C MET A 149 13.95 18.79 1.19
N LEU A 150 13.69 20.07 0.85
CA LEU A 150 12.98 20.48 -0.37
C LEU A 150 13.69 20.06 -1.65
N GLY A 151 15.04 20.17 -1.68
CA GLY A 151 15.86 19.97 -2.87
C GLY A 151 16.05 18.51 -3.28
N GLY A 152 15.72 17.59 -2.38
CA GLY A 152 16.09 16.17 -2.48
C GLY A 152 17.45 15.89 -1.83
N ILE A 153 17.60 14.67 -1.30
CA ILE A 153 18.76 14.25 -0.52
C ILE A 153 19.32 12.95 -1.08
N TYR A 154 20.63 12.89 -1.26
CA TYR A 154 21.31 11.64 -1.59
C TYR A 154 21.35 10.73 -0.34
N LEU A 155 20.73 9.56 -0.46
CA LEU A 155 20.66 8.54 0.59
C LEU A 155 21.76 7.51 0.36
N LYS A 156 22.88 7.62 1.09
CA LYS A 156 24.06 6.76 0.91
C LYS A 156 23.74 5.27 0.97
N GLU A 157 22.93 4.85 1.94
CA GLU A 157 22.60 3.43 2.14
C GLU A 157 21.73 2.83 1.01
N LEU A 158 21.07 3.64 0.21
CA LEU A 158 20.22 3.21 -0.90
C LEU A 158 20.84 3.53 -2.26
N ASP A 159 21.97 4.23 -2.28
CA ASP A 159 22.62 4.76 -3.48
C ASP A 159 21.63 5.49 -4.41
N ARG A 160 20.80 6.37 -3.81
CA ARG A 160 19.75 7.10 -4.54
C ARG A 160 19.53 8.49 -3.99
N THR A 161 19.30 9.43 -4.90
CA THR A 161 18.80 10.76 -4.54
C THR A 161 17.27 10.76 -4.50
N THR A 162 16.68 11.32 -3.45
CA THR A 162 15.23 11.45 -3.34
C THR A 162 14.72 12.51 -4.32
N ARG A 163 13.47 12.38 -4.76
CA ARG A 163 12.81 13.43 -5.53
C ARG A 163 12.66 14.69 -4.67
N LYS A 164 12.56 15.86 -5.34
CA LYS A 164 12.11 17.09 -4.69
C LYS A 164 10.75 16.86 -4.05
N CYS A 165 10.49 17.50 -2.93
CA CYS A 165 9.25 17.33 -2.18
C CYS A 165 8.79 18.65 -1.56
N VAL A 166 7.57 18.71 -1.05
CA VAL A 166 7.07 19.87 -0.30
C VAL A 166 7.43 19.68 1.16
N VAL A 167 7.99 20.70 1.80
CA VAL A 167 8.32 20.69 3.22
C VAL A 167 7.94 22.02 3.84
N GLU A 168 7.24 22.00 4.95
CA GLU A 168 6.76 23.17 5.68
C GLU A 168 7.01 23.00 7.18
N LYS A 169 7.65 24.00 7.80
CA LYS A 169 7.85 24.02 9.24
C LYS A 169 6.55 24.37 9.96
N ILE A 170 6.06 23.49 10.85
CA ILE A 170 4.86 23.73 11.67
C ILE A 170 5.25 24.32 13.01
N SER A 171 6.28 23.79 13.64
CA SER A 171 6.78 24.25 14.93
C SER A 171 8.30 24.10 15.01
N ASP A 172 8.89 24.39 16.15
CA ASP A 172 10.36 24.29 16.30
C ASP A 172 10.92 22.93 15.99
N ARG A 173 10.20 21.86 16.28
CA ARG A 173 10.65 20.47 16.08
C ARG A 173 9.72 19.62 15.23
N THR A 174 8.76 20.26 14.53
CA THR A 174 7.76 19.54 13.74
C THR A 174 7.64 20.17 12.37
N PHE A 175 7.58 19.35 11.33
CA PHE A 175 7.36 19.76 9.94
C PHE A 175 6.37 18.84 9.26
N ARG A 176 5.74 19.39 8.22
CA ARG A 176 4.90 18.70 7.26
C ARG A 176 5.73 18.36 6.04
N ILE A 177 5.54 17.18 5.46
CA ILE A 177 6.20 16.77 4.23
C ILE A 177 5.25 16.02 3.30
N ILE A 178 5.28 16.36 2.00
CA ILE A 178 4.53 15.65 0.96
C ILE A 178 5.52 14.98 0.01
N LEU A 179 5.38 13.66 -0.14
CA LEU A 179 6.23 12.83 -1.01
C LEU A 179 5.41 12.19 -2.11
N THR A 180 6.00 12.09 -3.32
CA THR A 180 5.46 11.37 -4.48
C THR A 180 6.18 10.04 -4.73
N GLN A 181 7.06 9.63 -3.85
CA GLN A 181 7.78 8.35 -3.89
C GLN A 181 7.81 7.72 -2.50
N GLY A 182 8.19 6.44 -2.40
CA GLY A 182 8.26 5.71 -1.13
C GLY A 182 9.48 4.79 -1.08
N LEU A 183 10.67 5.32 -0.78
CA LEU A 183 11.86 4.52 -0.51
C LEU A 183 11.81 3.95 0.91
N ASN A 184 12.53 2.86 1.15
CA ASN A 184 12.61 2.27 2.49
C ASN A 184 13.05 3.30 3.53
N ARG A 185 12.19 3.57 4.54
CA ARG A 185 12.41 4.53 5.63
C ARG A 185 12.86 5.92 5.16
N GLN A 186 12.35 6.37 4.00
CA GLN A 186 12.83 7.57 3.29
C GLN A 186 12.94 8.80 4.19
N ILE A 187 11.88 9.19 4.88
CA ILE A 187 11.86 10.42 5.70
C ILE A 187 12.90 10.33 6.84
N ARG A 188 13.00 9.17 7.50
CA ARG A 188 13.97 8.96 8.57
C ARG A 188 15.41 9.06 8.07
N ARG A 189 15.70 8.50 6.89
CA ARG A 189 17.02 8.61 6.24
C ARG A 189 17.31 10.04 5.80
N MET A 190 16.36 10.74 5.19
CA MET A 190 16.50 12.15 4.82
C MET A 190 16.83 13.03 6.03
N CYS A 191 16.13 12.82 7.15
CA CYS A 191 16.42 13.52 8.40
C CYS A 191 17.82 13.19 8.93
N ALA A 192 18.21 11.91 8.91
CA ALA A 192 19.54 11.47 9.37
C ALA A 192 20.68 12.11 8.54
N GLU A 193 20.55 12.17 7.22
CA GLU A 193 21.52 12.86 6.35
C GLU A 193 21.62 14.37 6.63
N CYS A 194 20.58 14.96 7.22
CA CYS A 194 20.59 16.34 7.72
C CYS A 194 21.07 16.45 9.18
N GLY A 195 21.44 15.33 9.83
CA GLY A 195 21.87 15.28 11.22
C GLY A 195 20.73 15.37 12.24
N TYR A 196 19.51 14.95 11.87
CA TYR A 196 18.32 14.91 12.72
C TYR A 196 17.81 13.48 12.91
N SER A 197 17.22 13.21 14.08
CA SER A 197 16.54 11.93 14.36
C SER A 197 15.03 12.15 14.45
N VAL A 198 14.25 11.34 13.74
CA VAL A 198 12.78 11.38 13.79
C VAL A 198 12.30 10.75 15.09
N THR A 199 11.55 11.51 15.88
CA THR A 199 10.93 11.06 17.15
C THR A 199 9.50 10.59 16.96
N LYS A 200 8.74 11.20 16.04
CA LYS A 200 7.38 10.79 15.65
C LYS A 200 7.18 10.95 14.15
N LEU A 201 6.48 10.01 13.53
CA LEU A 201 6.13 10.06 12.10
C LEU A 201 4.71 9.54 11.91
N THR A 202 3.81 10.44 11.54
CA THR A 202 2.39 10.14 11.33
C THR A 202 2.03 10.44 9.88
N ARG A 203 1.51 9.46 9.14
CA ARG A 203 0.95 9.70 7.81
C ARG A 203 -0.49 10.18 7.94
N ILE A 204 -0.78 11.36 7.42
CA ILE A 204 -2.11 12.00 7.56
C ILE A 204 -2.94 11.99 6.28
N ARG A 205 -2.32 11.75 5.10
CA ARG A 205 -3.04 11.73 3.81
C ARG A 205 -2.36 10.80 2.81
N ILE A 206 -3.18 10.16 1.97
CA ILE A 206 -2.79 9.44 0.76
C ILE A 206 -3.71 9.91 -0.35
N MET A 207 -3.18 10.64 -1.35
CA MET A 207 -3.96 11.29 -2.41
C MET A 207 -5.09 12.15 -1.83
N ASN A 208 -6.36 11.86 -2.16
CA ASN A 208 -7.54 12.55 -1.62
C ASN A 208 -8.04 11.99 -0.27
N VAL A 209 -7.51 10.84 0.17
CA VAL A 209 -7.95 10.21 1.43
C VAL A 209 -7.19 10.79 2.60
N GLU A 210 -7.91 11.39 3.53
CA GLU A 210 -7.35 11.99 4.74
C GLU A 210 -7.60 11.10 5.97
N LEU A 211 -6.68 11.19 6.93
CA LEU A 211 -6.83 10.52 8.23
C LEU A 211 -8.04 11.09 8.99
N GLY A 212 -8.22 12.43 8.95
CA GLY A 212 -9.29 13.11 9.64
C GLY A 212 -9.31 12.79 11.15
N ASP A 213 -10.51 12.60 11.67
CA ASP A 213 -10.77 12.32 13.09
C ASP A 213 -10.72 10.82 13.44
N LEU A 214 -10.28 9.96 12.51
CA LEU A 214 -10.19 8.52 12.73
C LEU A 214 -9.21 8.23 13.87
N LYS A 215 -9.71 7.60 14.95
CA LYS A 215 -8.89 7.33 16.13
C LYS A 215 -7.87 6.22 15.87
N THR A 216 -6.77 6.25 16.61
CA THR A 216 -5.72 5.23 16.51
C THR A 216 -6.27 3.84 16.77
N GLY A 217 -6.03 2.92 15.86
CA GLY A 217 -6.52 1.54 15.90
C GLY A 217 -7.91 1.34 15.31
N GLU A 218 -8.57 2.40 14.86
CA GLU A 218 -9.87 2.33 14.19
C GLU A 218 -9.72 2.35 12.66
N TYR A 219 -10.71 1.80 11.98
CA TYR A 219 -10.84 1.87 10.52
C TYR A 219 -12.22 2.36 10.12
N ARG A 220 -12.32 2.86 8.89
CA ARG A 220 -13.58 3.15 8.20
C ARG A 220 -13.50 2.69 6.75
N GLU A 221 -14.61 2.29 6.16
CA GLU A 221 -14.71 2.13 4.72
C GLU A 221 -14.71 3.51 4.04
N LEU A 222 -14.16 3.60 2.84
CA LEU A 222 -14.28 4.81 2.04
C LEU A 222 -15.72 4.92 1.53
N ASP A 223 -16.31 6.12 1.65
CA ASP A 223 -17.62 6.39 1.06
C ASP A 223 -17.56 6.48 -0.47
N GLY A 224 -18.73 6.42 -1.13
CA GLY A 224 -18.82 6.39 -2.58
C GLY A 224 -18.13 7.57 -3.27
N LYS A 225 -18.22 8.78 -2.71
CA LYS A 225 -17.61 9.99 -3.27
C LYS A 225 -16.09 9.99 -3.11
N GLU A 226 -15.61 9.69 -1.93
CA GLU A 226 -14.17 9.62 -1.62
C GLU A 226 -13.50 8.51 -2.43
N LEU A 227 -14.14 7.34 -2.52
CA LEU A 227 -13.68 6.20 -3.29
C LEU A 227 -13.63 6.51 -4.79
N ASN A 228 -14.67 7.09 -5.36
CA ASN A 228 -14.71 7.47 -6.77
C ASN A 228 -13.61 8.48 -7.11
N THR A 229 -13.41 9.50 -6.25
CA THR A 229 -12.33 10.47 -6.43
C THR A 229 -10.95 9.80 -6.40
N LEU A 230 -10.76 8.81 -5.50
CA LEU A 230 -9.50 8.05 -5.43
C LEU A 230 -9.24 7.28 -6.74
N TYR A 231 -10.25 6.57 -7.25
CA TYR A 231 -10.14 5.85 -8.52
C TYR A 231 -9.86 6.79 -9.69
N GLU A 232 -10.61 7.89 -9.83
CA GLU A 232 -10.39 8.89 -10.88
C GLU A 232 -8.96 9.42 -10.89
N GLN A 233 -8.42 9.78 -9.73
CA GLN A 233 -7.05 10.28 -9.60
C GLN A 233 -6.01 9.22 -9.97
N ILE A 234 -6.20 7.96 -9.55
CA ILE A 234 -5.30 6.85 -9.89
C ILE A 234 -5.25 6.65 -11.41
N TYR A 235 -6.40 6.62 -12.08
CA TYR A 235 -6.47 6.35 -13.51
C TYR A 235 -6.00 7.53 -14.34
N LYS A 236 -6.38 8.77 -13.99
CA LYS A 236 -5.94 9.98 -14.69
C LYS A 236 -4.42 10.18 -14.67
N GLN A 237 -3.77 9.90 -13.55
CA GLN A 237 -2.30 10.00 -13.46
C GLN A 237 -1.60 8.96 -14.34
N ILE A 238 -2.17 7.77 -14.50
CA ILE A 238 -1.63 6.71 -15.37
C ILE A 238 -1.67 7.14 -16.84
N GLU A 239 -2.76 7.74 -17.30
CA GLU A 239 -2.89 8.27 -18.66
C GLU A 239 -1.83 9.33 -18.95
N THR A 240 -1.62 10.25 -18.02
CA THR A 240 -0.60 11.31 -18.15
C THR A 240 0.83 10.75 -18.25
N VAL A 241 1.14 9.70 -17.47
CA VAL A 241 2.47 9.05 -17.49
C VAL A 241 2.69 8.30 -18.80
N ASN A 242 1.68 7.61 -19.32
CA ASN A 242 1.78 6.87 -20.58
C ASN A 242 2.03 7.83 -21.77
N ILE A 243 1.30 8.96 -21.82
CA ILE A 243 1.50 9.98 -22.88
C ILE A 243 2.92 10.57 -22.85
N GLN A 244 3.54 10.72 -21.67
CA GLN A 244 4.91 11.22 -21.54
C GLN A 244 5.98 10.18 -21.87
N ALA A 245 5.66 8.88 -21.81
CA ALA A 245 6.58 7.81 -22.16
C ALA A 245 6.62 7.51 -23.67
N ASP A 246 5.57 7.89 -24.40
CA ASP A 246 5.42 7.70 -25.85
C ASP A 246 5.95 8.91 -26.68
N ASN A 247 6.42 9.97 -26.04
CA ASN A 247 7.06 11.14 -26.61
C ASN A 247 8.55 11.21 -26.26
#